data_b47f79b9e3e95bc0ea77f22097035e43
#
_entry.id   b47f79b9e3e95bc0ea77f22097035e43
#
_cell.length_a   1.000
_cell.length_b   1.000
_cell.length_c   1.000
_cell.angle_alpha   90.00
_cell.angle_beta   90.00
_cell.angle_gamma   90.00
#
_symmetry.space_group_name_H-M   'P 1'
#
loop_
_entity.id
_entity.type
_entity.pdbx_description
1 polymer ?
#
loop_
_entity_poly.entity_id
_entity_poly.type
_entity_poly.pdbx_seq_one_letter_code
_entity_poly.pdbx_strand_id
1 'polypeptide(L)'
;AYIMGLVESGRIKPVLASKKNGKKPALYREYWELEEEQDYSDLKQELLYKLNPQIDITYYQHNLKTYDKERKDVLLLSSFLQNSATLLTKQVSYNERSFQIWQKEKFLLQGEGKKILSHCSLDLAQLNCYSTAEPFAYFASTRAVPQKLLIIENKDTFFSMRKHLLAGNSQLLGENISTIIYGAGKRVVSYFQEFNASAEPYMLADGNELLYFGDLDYEGIGIYETLAEGFAEQGEIKPFIPAYLAMLAKAGNYKQLPSTKKDQNRNLQGGFFRYFPVNAQSQMQSILQKDLYIPQEILTISDF
;
A
#
# COMPACT_ATOMS: atom_id res chain seq x y z
N ALA A 1 -38.02 21.96 42.47
CA ALA A 1 -37.33 20.89 43.21
C ALA A 1 -36.15 20.31 42.40
N TYR A 2 -36.37 19.77 41.22
CA TYR A 2 -35.33 19.04 40.47
C TYR A 2 -34.07 19.86 40.13
N ILE A 3 -34.22 21.05 39.49
CA ILE A 3 -33.09 21.93 39.13
C ILE A 3 -32.33 22.40 40.38
N MET A 4 -33.01 22.69 41.48
CA MET A 4 -32.35 23.07 42.74
C MET A 4 -31.50 21.93 43.29
N GLY A 5 -32.01 20.70 43.26
CA GLY A 5 -31.26 19.52 43.66
C GLY A 5 -30.03 19.30 42.81
N LEU A 6 -30.06 19.58 41.51
CA LEU A 6 -28.88 19.54 40.63
C LEU A 6 -27.85 20.63 40.96
N VAL A 7 -28.30 21.83 41.37
CA VAL A 7 -27.39 22.91 41.82
C VAL A 7 -26.77 22.56 43.18
N GLU A 8 -27.58 22.05 44.14
CA GLU A 8 -27.13 21.65 45.48
C GLU A 8 -26.13 20.47 45.40
N SER A 9 -26.34 19.55 44.47
CA SER A 9 -25.41 18.43 44.23
C SER A 9 -24.19 18.81 43.40
N GLY A 10 -24.03 20.08 42.97
CA GLY A 10 -22.90 20.53 42.19
C GLY A 10 -22.88 20.06 40.74
N ARG A 11 -23.97 19.44 40.25
CA ARG A 11 -24.04 18.94 38.84
C ARG A 11 -24.23 20.04 37.82
N ILE A 12 -24.85 21.16 38.21
CA ILE A 12 -25.05 22.30 37.36
C ILE A 12 -24.73 23.59 38.08
N LYS A 13 -24.21 24.59 37.35
CA LYS A 13 -23.91 25.95 37.87
C LYS A 13 -24.74 26.99 37.10
N PRO A 14 -25.45 27.91 37.80
CA PRO A 14 -26.27 28.89 37.11
C PRO A 14 -25.42 29.88 36.29
N VAL A 15 -25.87 30.19 35.07
CA VAL A 15 -25.32 31.27 34.23
C VAL A 15 -25.95 32.57 34.75
N LEU A 16 -25.22 33.31 35.58
CA LEU A 16 -25.72 34.51 36.26
C LEU A 16 -26.24 35.57 35.27
N ALA A 17 -25.64 35.66 34.10
CA ALA A 17 -26.03 36.60 33.03
C ALA A 17 -27.38 36.22 32.39
N SER A 18 -27.90 35.01 32.53
CA SER A 18 -29.13 34.55 31.86
C SER A 18 -30.42 35.08 32.49
N LYS A 19 -30.31 35.83 33.58
CA LYS A 19 -31.46 36.37 34.40
C LYS A 19 -32.33 35.25 34.98
N LYS A 20 -33.15 35.61 35.98
CA LYS A 20 -34.09 34.70 36.59
C LYS A 20 -35.44 34.68 35.85
N ASN A 21 -36.18 33.58 35.96
CA ASN A 21 -37.42 33.31 35.26
C ASN A 21 -38.69 33.96 35.85
N GLY A 22 -38.56 34.71 36.95
CA GLY A 22 -39.65 35.37 37.63
C GLY A 22 -40.66 34.47 38.36
N LYS A 23 -40.42 33.15 38.46
CA LYS A 23 -41.29 32.16 39.13
C LYS A 23 -40.81 31.92 40.58
N LYS A 24 -41.63 31.20 41.36
CA LYS A 24 -41.25 30.75 42.73
C LYS A 24 -41.13 29.21 42.72
N PRO A 25 -39.97 28.66 43.05
CA PRO A 25 -38.69 29.35 43.28
C PRO A 25 -38.11 29.98 42.02
N ALA A 26 -37.39 31.08 42.17
CA ALA A 26 -36.77 31.82 41.10
C ALA A 26 -35.52 31.07 40.58
N LEU A 27 -35.61 30.51 39.38
CA LEU A 27 -34.52 29.78 38.77
C LEU A 27 -33.86 30.65 37.65
N TYR A 28 -32.56 30.45 37.40
CA TYR A 28 -31.89 31.03 36.23
C TYR A 28 -32.42 30.37 34.96
N ARG A 29 -32.29 31.06 33.84
CA ARG A 29 -32.79 30.55 32.54
C ARG A 29 -31.82 29.53 31.95
N GLU A 30 -30.53 29.64 32.24
CA GLU A 30 -29.49 28.80 31.71
C GLU A 30 -28.57 28.34 32.83
N TYR A 31 -28.03 27.12 32.68
CA TYR A 31 -27.09 26.50 33.61
C TYR A 31 -25.98 25.86 32.80
N TRP A 32 -24.75 25.92 33.33
CA TRP A 32 -23.65 25.11 32.88
C TRP A 32 -23.77 23.74 33.52
N GLU A 33 -23.71 22.66 32.74
CA GLU A 33 -23.51 21.33 33.27
C GLU A 33 -22.03 21.21 33.71
N LEU A 34 -21.79 20.86 34.95
CA LEU A 34 -20.46 20.60 35.48
C LEU A 34 -20.18 19.13 35.28
N GLU A 35 -19.17 18.80 34.44
CA GLU A 35 -18.66 17.43 34.38
C GLU A 35 -18.12 17.09 35.77
N GLU A 36 -18.50 15.92 36.33
CA GLU A 36 -17.86 15.39 37.53
C GLU A 36 -16.35 15.31 37.25
N GLU A 37 -15.53 15.92 38.10
CA GLU A 37 -14.07 15.76 38.00
C GLU A 37 -13.79 14.27 38.26
N GLN A 38 -13.49 13.57 37.16
CA GLN A 38 -13.12 12.18 37.21
C GLN A 38 -11.80 12.05 37.98
N ASP A 39 -11.79 11.29 39.08
CA ASP A 39 -10.55 11.05 39.84
C ASP A 39 -9.65 10.08 39.06
N TYR A 40 -8.52 10.57 38.60
CA TYR A 40 -7.51 9.82 37.90
C TYR A 40 -6.29 9.45 38.77
N SER A 41 -6.40 9.53 40.10
CA SER A 41 -5.30 9.24 41.03
C SER A 41 -4.71 7.85 40.82
N ASP A 42 -5.56 6.83 40.66
CA ASP A 42 -5.15 5.45 40.41
C ASP A 42 -4.44 5.28 39.07
N LEU A 43 -4.90 5.99 38.02
CA LEU A 43 -4.28 5.95 36.70
C LEU A 43 -2.90 6.62 36.71
N LYS A 44 -2.73 7.71 37.47
CA LYS A 44 -1.43 8.36 37.65
C LYS A 44 -0.41 7.43 38.33
N GLN A 45 -0.85 6.71 39.38
CA GLN A 45 0.01 5.73 40.04
C GLN A 45 0.37 4.57 39.14
N GLU A 46 -0.60 4.06 38.34
CA GLU A 46 -0.35 2.99 37.38
C GLU A 46 0.67 3.40 36.33
N LEU A 47 0.54 4.61 35.74
CA LEU A 47 1.50 5.15 34.78
C LEU A 47 2.92 5.23 35.35
N LEU A 48 3.06 5.70 36.60
CA LEU A 48 4.37 5.92 37.23
C LEU A 48 5.07 4.63 37.65
N TYR A 49 4.32 3.59 38.05
CA TYR A 49 4.92 2.45 38.76
C TYR A 49 4.69 1.09 38.11
N LYS A 50 3.75 0.96 37.16
CA LYS A 50 3.37 -0.35 36.62
C LYS A 50 3.77 -0.58 35.17
N LEU A 51 4.08 0.47 34.42
CA LEU A 51 4.45 0.33 33.00
C LEU A 51 5.93 -0.03 32.83
N ASN A 52 6.22 -0.72 31.72
CA ASN A 52 7.60 -1.01 31.31
C ASN A 52 8.36 0.31 31.10
N PRO A 53 9.62 0.44 31.62
CA PRO A 53 10.40 1.68 31.49
C PRO A 53 10.73 2.13 30.07
N GLN A 54 10.58 1.28 29.07
CA GLN A 54 10.73 1.63 27.66
C GLN A 54 9.57 2.50 27.13
N ILE A 55 8.45 2.51 27.84
CA ILE A 55 7.29 3.33 27.49
C ILE A 55 7.49 4.73 28.07
N ASP A 56 7.56 5.74 27.19
CA ASP A 56 7.49 7.11 27.62
C ASP A 56 6.06 7.46 28.04
N ILE A 57 5.90 7.80 29.30
CA ILE A 57 4.59 8.12 29.89
C ILE A 57 4.21 9.59 29.81
N THR A 58 5.10 10.45 29.29
CA THR A 58 4.94 11.91 29.31
C THR A 58 3.64 12.37 28.65
N TYR A 59 3.32 11.80 27.50
CA TYR A 59 2.08 12.10 26.80
C TYR A 59 0.85 11.79 27.65
N TYR A 60 0.80 10.62 28.26
CA TYR A 60 -0.33 10.17 29.06
C TYR A 60 -0.46 10.88 30.40
N GLN A 61 0.66 11.32 31.00
CA GLN A 61 0.62 12.15 32.21
C GLN A 61 -0.16 13.45 32.00
N HIS A 62 -0.06 14.04 30.80
CA HIS A 62 -0.78 15.25 30.41
C HIS A 62 -2.17 14.96 29.82
N ASN A 63 -2.47 13.71 29.46
CA ASN A 63 -3.68 13.30 28.77
C ASN A 63 -4.33 12.06 29.40
N LEU A 64 -4.68 12.13 30.69
CA LEU A 64 -5.21 11.00 31.45
C LEU A 64 -6.51 10.43 30.87
N LYS A 65 -7.36 11.28 30.31
CA LYS A 65 -8.60 10.88 29.62
C LYS A 65 -8.31 10.01 28.39
N THR A 66 -7.19 10.27 27.70
CA THR A 66 -6.72 9.45 26.57
C THR A 66 -6.12 8.14 27.06
N TYR A 67 -5.34 8.20 28.15
CA TYR A 67 -4.81 6.99 28.79
C TYR A 67 -5.92 6.04 29.22
N ASP A 68 -6.96 6.53 29.86
CA ASP A 68 -8.10 5.72 30.31
C ASP A 68 -8.74 4.95 29.14
N LYS A 69 -8.89 5.59 27.99
CA LYS A 69 -9.41 4.96 26.77
C LYS A 69 -8.47 3.92 26.17
N GLU A 70 -7.18 4.20 26.14
CA GLU A 70 -6.15 3.37 25.51
C GLU A 70 -5.50 2.39 26.51
N ARG A 71 -5.84 2.49 27.80
CA ARG A 71 -5.23 1.79 28.93
C ARG A 71 -5.04 0.30 28.70
N LYS A 72 -6.08 -0.38 28.22
CA LYS A 72 -6.03 -1.82 27.96
C LYS A 72 -4.92 -2.18 26.97
N ASP A 73 -4.84 -1.44 25.90
CA ASP A 73 -3.88 -1.72 24.82
C ASP A 73 -2.45 -1.30 25.24
N VAL A 74 -2.31 -0.24 26.03
CA VAL A 74 -1.01 0.18 26.62
C VAL A 74 -0.50 -0.86 27.63
N LEU A 75 -1.36 -1.40 28.48
CA LEU A 75 -0.98 -2.45 29.42
C LEU A 75 -0.55 -3.75 28.72
N LEU A 76 -1.21 -4.13 27.62
CA LEU A 76 -0.80 -5.27 26.80
C LEU A 76 0.58 -5.04 26.19
N LEU A 77 0.84 -3.86 25.65
CA LEU A 77 2.16 -3.47 25.12
C LEU A 77 3.22 -3.53 26.22
N SER A 78 2.95 -2.94 27.38
CA SER A 78 3.84 -2.93 28.54
C SER A 78 4.17 -4.36 28.99
N SER A 79 3.16 -5.22 29.14
CA SER A 79 3.34 -6.62 29.50
C SER A 79 4.18 -7.38 28.45
N PHE A 80 3.95 -7.13 27.18
CA PHE A 80 4.74 -7.75 26.12
C PHE A 80 6.20 -7.35 26.20
N LEU A 81 6.51 -6.06 26.32
CA LEU A 81 7.89 -5.56 26.45
C LEU A 81 8.58 -6.12 27.71
N GLN A 82 7.86 -6.36 28.78
CA GLN A 82 8.40 -6.88 30.04
C GLN A 82 8.68 -8.39 29.99
N ASN A 83 7.78 -9.17 29.38
CA ASN A 83 7.76 -10.62 29.50
C ASN A 83 8.20 -11.37 28.23
N SER A 84 8.38 -10.68 27.12
CA SER A 84 8.55 -11.31 25.80
C SER A 84 9.88 -10.95 25.12
N ALA A 85 10.94 -10.72 25.89
CA ALA A 85 12.28 -10.39 25.35
C ALA A 85 12.76 -11.40 24.30
N THR A 86 12.48 -12.70 24.48
CA THR A 86 12.82 -13.75 23.52
C THR A 86 12.06 -13.62 22.19
N LEU A 87 10.84 -13.12 22.20
CA LEU A 87 10.07 -12.88 20.98
C LEU A 87 10.62 -11.69 20.18
N LEU A 88 11.21 -10.71 20.87
CA LEU A 88 11.83 -9.55 20.23
C LEU A 88 13.17 -9.90 19.53
N THR A 89 13.76 -11.05 19.82
CA THR A 89 14.99 -11.51 19.11
C THR A 89 14.72 -11.96 17.67
N LYS A 90 13.48 -12.31 17.35
CA LYS A 90 13.05 -12.74 16.02
C LYS A 90 12.25 -11.65 15.33
N GLN A 91 12.69 -11.31 14.12
CA GLN A 91 11.93 -10.39 13.28
C GLN A 91 10.69 -11.09 12.72
N VAL A 92 9.54 -10.43 12.81
CA VAL A 92 8.24 -10.93 12.32
C VAL A 92 7.51 -9.82 11.56
N SER A 93 6.46 -10.16 10.82
CA SER A 93 5.66 -9.14 10.14
C SER A 93 4.89 -8.26 11.14
N TYR A 94 4.50 -7.04 10.69
CA TYR A 94 3.67 -6.15 11.51
C TYR A 94 2.39 -6.82 12.02
N ASN A 95 1.75 -7.65 11.20
CA ASN A 95 0.51 -8.32 11.59
C ASN A 95 0.75 -9.43 12.63
N GLU A 96 1.84 -10.18 12.50
CA GLU A 96 2.25 -11.18 13.49
C GLU A 96 2.60 -10.51 14.81
N ARG A 97 3.38 -9.43 14.80
CA ARG A 97 3.72 -8.68 16.01
C ARG A 97 2.48 -8.06 16.65
N SER A 98 1.60 -7.51 15.83
CA SER A 98 0.31 -6.98 16.28
C SER A 98 -0.50 -8.03 17.03
N PHE A 99 -0.59 -9.23 16.47
CA PHE A 99 -1.30 -10.34 17.11
C PHE A 99 -0.62 -10.82 18.39
N GLN A 100 0.71 -10.89 18.42
CA GLN A 100 1.47 -11.27 19.61
C GLN A 100 1.22 -10.32 20.79
N ILE A 101 1.06 -9.02 20.53
CA ILE A 101 0.88 -8.01 21.58
C ILE A 101 -0.60 -7.88 21.96
N TRP A 102 -1.49 -7.72 20.99
CA TRP A 102 -2.89 -7.31 21.24
C TRP A 102 -3.93 -8.37 20.88
N GLN A 103 -3.51 -9.50 20.31
CA GLN A 103 -4.40 -10.52 19.74
C GLN A 103 -5.36 -9.94 18.68
N LYS A 104 -4.93 -8.86 18.06
CA LYS A 104 -5.61 -8.16 16.96
C LYS A 104 -4.67 -8.13 15.77
N GLU A 105 -5.05 -8.74 14.65
CA GLU A 105 -4.31 -8.58 13.39
C GLU A 105 -4.45 -7.13 12.88
N LYS A 106 -3.48 -6.64 12.14
CA LYS A 106 -3.52 -5.30 11.51
C LYS A 106 -3.60 -4.10 12.47
N PHE A 107 -3.60 -4.29 13.78
CA PHE A 107 -3.73 -3.20 14.75
C PHE A 107 -2.58 -2.19 14.64
N LEU A 108 -1.35 -2.66 14.41
CA LEU A 108 -0.19 -1.79 14.14
C LEU A 108 -0.30 -1.00 12.83
N LEU A 109 -0.99 -1.52 11.82
CA LEU A 109 -1.17 -0.85 10.54
C LEU A 109 -2.37 0.10 10.53
N GLN A 110 -3.36 -0.14 11.37
CA GLN A 110 -4.53 0.71 11.57
C GLN A 110 -4.20 1.86 12.52
N GLY A 111 -4.89 2.98 12.36
CA GLY A 111 -4.54 4.24 13.04
C GLY A 111 -4.44 4.18 14.56
N GLU A 112 -5.12 3.25 15.24
CA GLU A 112 -5.12 3.12 16.70
C GLU A 112 -3.76 2.65 17.24
N GLY A 113 -3.20 1.56 16.70
CA GLY A 113 -1.90 1.04 17.16
C GLY A 113 -0.76 2.01 16.91
N LYS A 114 -0.77 2.68 15.74
CA LYS A 114 0.22 3.74 15.45
C LYS A 114 0.14 4.90 16.45
N LYS A 115 -1.07 5.31 16.85
CA LYS A 115 -1.26 6.37 17.85
C LYS A 115 -0.70 5.95 19.20
N ILE A 116 -1.00 4.72 19.65
CA ILE A 116 -0.49 4.20 20.93
C ILE A 116 1.04 4.17 20.91
N LEU A 117 1.67 3.66 19.83
CA LEU A 117 3.13 3.69 19.74
C LEU A 117 3.68 5.12 19.80
N SER A 118 3.05 6.06 19.07
CA SER A 118 3.43 7.48 19.12
C SER A 118 3.28 8.08 20.51
N HIS A 119 2.17 7.78 21.22
CA HIS A 119 1.93 8.26 22.58
C HIS A 119 2.92 7.65 23.59
N CYS A 120 3.46 6.47 23.30
CA CYS A 120 4.47 5.78 24.10
C CYS A 120 5.92 6.13 23.67
N SER A 121 6.12 6.98 22.66
CA SER A 121 7.42 7.28 22.04
C SER A 121 8.18 6.01 21.59
N LEU A 122 7.44 5.02 21.09
CA LEU A 122 7.99 3.78 20.55
C LEU A 122 7.85 3.76 19.03
N ASP A 123 8.86 3.19 18.36
CA ASP A 123 8.82 2.95 16.93
C ASP A 123 8.72 1.46 16.58
N LEU A 124 8.49 1.17 15.30
CA LEU A 124 8.35 -0.21 14.82
C LEU A 124 9.68 -0.98 14.85
N ALA A 125 10.83 -0.30 14.82
CA ALA A 125 12.14 -0.93 14.91
C ALA A 125 12.36 -1.53 16.30
N GLN A 126 11.90 -0.85 17.36
CA GLN A 126 11.97 -1.37 18.73
C GLN A 126 11.10 -2.62 18.93
N LEU A 127 10.08 -2.80 18.12
CA LEU A 127 9.26 -4.01 18.13
C LEU A 127 9.83 -5.13 17.24
N ASN A 128 10.96 -4.91 16.57
CA ASN A 128 11.62 -5.85 15.66
C ASN A 128 10.63 -6.51 14.69
N CYS A 129 9.92 -5.67 13.90
CA CYS A 129 8.97 -6.14 12.93
C CYS A 129 9.14 -5.42 11.59
N TYR A 130 8.70 -6.07 10.51
CA TYR A 130 8.86 -5.59 9.13
C TYR A 130 7.52 -5.51 8.40
N SER A 131 7.47 -4.63 7.39
CA SER A 131 6.35 -4.57 6.45
C SER A 131 6.41 -5.75 5.49
N THR A 132 5.27 -6.33 5.18
CA THR A 132 5.14 -7.32 4.12
C THR A 132 4.66 -6.63 2.85
N ALA A 133 5.32 -6.92 1.75
CA ALA A 133 4.89 -6.50 0.42
C ALA A 133 3.85 -7.47 -0.17
N GLU A 134 3.04 -6.98 -1.11
CA GLU A 134 2.15 -7.84 -1.88
C GLU A 134 2.96 -8.79 -2.78
N PRO A 135 2.79 -10.10 -2.67
CA PRO A 135 3.51 -11.05 -3.51
C PRO A 135 2.98 -11.00 -4.95
N PHE A 136 3.88 -11.09 -5.91
CA PHE A 136 3.55 -11.20 -7.33
C PHE A 136 3.87 -12.60 -7.86
N ALA A 137 3.10 -13.03 -8.87
CA ALA A 137 3.35 -14.31 -9.54
C ALA A 137 4.48 -14.14 -10.57
N TYR A 138 5.42 -15.06 -10.59
CA TYR A 138 6.50 -15.10 -11.57
C TYR A 138 6.85 -16.52 -11.97
N PHE A 139 7.61 -16.64 -13.05
CA PHE A 139 8.26 -17.88 -13.46
C PHE A 139 9.69 -17.57 -13.87
N ALA A 140 10.65 -18.38 -13.44
CA ALA A 140 12.04 -18.29 -13.83
C ALA A 140 12.53 -19.64 -14.38
N SER A 141 13.10 -19.64 -15.58
CA SER A 141 13.77 -20.80 -16.14
C SER A 141 15.18 -20.98 -15.57
N THR A 142 15.82 -19.89 -15.20
CA THR A 142 17.08 -19.84 -14.46
C THR A 142 17.14 -18.63 -13.56
N ARG A 143 17.98 -18.69 -12.52
CA ARG A 143 18.32 -17.56 -11.63
C ARG A 143 19.70 -16.98 -11.87
N ALA A 144 20.32 -17.34 -13.01
CA ALA A 144 21.61 -16.78 -13.38
C ALA A 144 21.47 -15.26 -13.65
N VAL A 145 22.49 -14.52 -13.29
CA VAL A 145 22.57 -13.05 -13.46
C VAL A 145 23.84 -12.67 -14.20
N PRO A 146 23.84 -11.58 -14.97
CA PRO A 146 22.70 -10.70 -15.26
C PRO A 146 21.68 -11.34 -16.21
N GLN A 147 20.42 -10.92 -16.14
CA GLN A 147 19.35 -11.42 -17.02
C GLN A 147 18.32 -10.35 -17.35
N LYS A 148 17.46 -10.65 -18.33
CA LYS A 148 16.28 -9.84 -18.65
C LYS A 148 15.07 -10.42 -17.93
N LEU A 149 14.37 -9.56 -17.17
CA LEU A 149 13.12 -9.85 -16.51
C LEU A 149 11.98 -9.15 -17.25
N LEU A 150 10.97 -9.91 -17.68
CA LEU A 150 9.86 -9.38 -18.46
C LEU A 150 8.57 -9.32 -17.63
N ILE A 151 8.08 -8.13 -17.42
CA ILE A 151 6.79 -7.85 -16.79
C ILE A 151 5.70 -7.94 -17.85
N ILE A 152 4.71 -8.80 -17.66
CA ILE A 152 3.63 -9.06 -18.60
C ILE A 152 2.31 -8.68 -17.93
N GLU A 153 1.59 -7.72 -18.52
CA GLU A 153 0.34 -7.21 -17.98
C GLU A 153 -0.77 -8.26 -17.98
N ASN A 154 -0.94 -8.93 -19.14
CA ASN A 154 -2.05 -9.85 -19.39
C ASN A 154 -1.76 -11.25 -18.88
N LYS A 155 -2.77 -11.86 -18.26
CA LYS A 155 -2.67 -13.21 -17.69
C LYS A 155 -2.45 -14.29 -18.75
N ASP A 156 -3.20 -14.26 -19.84
CA ASP A 156 -3.15 -15.32 -20.84
C ASP A 156 -1.82 -15.27 -21.61
N THR A 157 -1.32 -14.07 -21.91
CA THR A 157 0.01 -13.86 -22.48
C THR A 157 1.11 -14.37 -21.53
N PHE A 158 1.00 -14.09 -20.24
CA PHE A 158 1.92 -14.63 -19.23
C PHE A 158 1.95 -16.16 -19.27
N PHE A 159 0.79 -16.82 -19.29
CA PHE A 159 0.73 -18.28 -19.33
C PHE A 159 1.25 -18.86 -20.65
N SER A 160 1.02 -18.20 -21.78
CA SER A 160 1.56 -18.61 -23.09
C SER A 160 3.09 -18.53 -23.12
N MET A 161 3.67 -17.42 -22.66
CA MET A 161 5.12 -17.25 -22.55
C MET A 161 5.74 -18.24 -21.54
N ARG A 162 5.06 -18.43 -20.39
CA ARG A 162 5.48 -19.44 -19.40
C ARG A 162 5.50 -20.85 -20.00
N LYS A 163 4.49 -21.22 -20.75
CA LYS A 163 4.43 -22.55 -21.42
C LYS A 163 5.55 -22.71 -22.46
N HIS A 164 5.85 -21.65 -23.19
CA HIS A 164 6.97 -21.63 -24.15
C HIS A 164 8.32 -21.85 -23.44
N LEU A 165 8.57 -21.13 -22.35
CA LEU A 165 9.80 -21.30 -21.56
C LEU A 165 9.89 -22.65 -20.87
N LEU A 166 8.78 -23.22 -20.39
CA LEU A 166 8.70 -24.56 -19.80
C LEU A 166 9.01 -25.67 -20.82
N ALA A 167 8.77 -25.43 -22.11
CA ALA A 167 9.14 -26.35 -23.18
C ALA A 167 10.66 -26.37 -23.48
N GLY A 168 11.46 -25.61 -22.73
CA GLY A 168 12.91 -25.57 -22.87
C GLY A 168 13.42 -24.45 -23.80
N ASN A 169 12.53 -23.61 -24.30
CA ASN A 169 12.94 -22.43 -25.07
C ASN A 169 13.49 -21.34 -24.12
N SER A 170 14.52 -20.65 -24.52
CA SER A 170 15.14 -19.58 -23.74
C SER A 170 14.91 -18.18 -24.33
N GLN A 171 14.35 -18.11 -25.53
CA GLN A 171 14.12 -16.87 -26.26
C GLN A 171 12.63 -16.57 -26.40
N LEU A 172 12.28 -15.31 -26.23
CA LEU A 172 10.98 -14.74 -26.58
C LEU A 172 11.21 -13.67 -27.63
N LEU A 173 10.70 -13.87 -28.84
CA LEU A 173 10.85 -12.94 -29.97
C LEU A 173 12.33 -12.54 -30.25
N GLY A 174 13.24 -13.52 -30.14
CA GLY A 174 14.67 -13.33 -30.37
C GLY A 174 15.48 -12.80 -29.18
N GLU A 175 14.84 -12.48 -28.08
CA GLU A 175 15.50 -12.01 -26.85
C GLU A 175 15.58 -13.11 -25.79
N ASN A 176 16.72 -13.24 -25.14
CA ASN A 176 16.90 -14.18 -24.03
C ASN A 176 16.20 -13.65 -22.78
N ILE A 177 15.07 -14.24 -22.46
CA ILE A 177 14.26 -13.90 -21.29
C ILE A 177 14.24 -15.11 -20.35
N SER A 178 14.76 -14.93 -19.14
CA SER A 178 14.83 -16.02 -18.16
C SER A 178 13.78 -15.95 -17.08
N THR A 179 13.31 -14.75 -16.75
CA THR A 179 12.27 -14.51 -15.76
C THR A 179 11.13 -13.71 -16.35
N ILE A 180 9.92 -14.18 -16.14
CA ILE A 180 8.70 -13.46 -16.48
C ILE A 180 7.88 -13.20 -15.20
N ILE A 181 7.34 -11.99 -15.09
CA ILE A 181 6.56 -11.51 -13.94
C ILE A 181 5.16 -11.14 -14.40
N TYR A 182 4.14 -11.64 -13.69
CA TYR A 182 2.76 -11.27 -13.99
C TYR A 182 2.39 -9.95 -13.35
N GLY A 183 2.09 -8.95 -14.16
CA GLY A 183 1.79 -7.58 -13.72
C GLY A 183 0.38 -7.38 -13.19
N ALA A 184 -0.59 -8.21 -13.61
CA ALA A 184 -1.99 -8.12 -13.18
C ALA A 184 -2.63 -6.73 -13.43
N GLY A 185 -2.39 -6.12 -14.60
CA GLY A 185 -2.90 -4.80 -14.94
C GLY A 185 -2.33 -3.71 -14.04
N LYS A 186 -3.17 -2.78 -13.57
CA LYS A 186 -2.76 -1.65 -12.70
C LYS A 186 -2.07 -2.06 -11.40
N ARG A 187 -2.25 -3.30 -10.93
CA ARG A 187 -1.62 -3.78 -9.69
C ARG A 187 -0.10 -3.81 -9.78
N VAL A 188 0.47 -3.90 -10.99
CA VAL A 188 1.91 -3.88 -11.18
C VAL A 188 2.56 -2.65 -10.53
N VAL A 189 1.90 -1.51 -10.56
CA VAL A 189 2.42 -0.27 -9.95
C VAL A 189 2.62 -0.45 -8.45
N SER A 190 1.65 -1.04 -7.74
CA SER A 190 1.78 -1.31 -6.30
C SER A 190 2.82 -2.38 -5.98
N TYR A 191 2.92 -3.43 -6.80
CA TYR A 191 3.93 -4.47 -6.62
C TYR A 191 5.35 -3.90 -6.72
N PHE A 192 5.57 -2.99 -7.66
CA PHE A 192 6.88 -2.41 -7.93
C PHE A 192 7.25 -1.25 -6.99
N GLN A 193 6.30 -0.65 -6.28
CA GLN A 193 6.61 0.26 -5.16
C GLN A 193 7.37 -0.46 -4.04
N GLU A 194 7.08 -1.74 -3.82
CA GLU A 194 7.71 -2.57 -2.79
C GLU A 194 8.54 -3.71 -3.41
N PHE A 195 9.04 -3.51 -4.65
CA PHE A 195 9.75 -4.56 -5.39
C PHE A 195 10.95 -5.12 -4.62
N ASN A 196 11.73 -4.25 -3.98
CA ASN A 196 12.88 -4.66 -3.18
C ASN A 196 12.51 -5.56 -1.98
N ALA A 197 11.28 -5.48 -1.48
CA ALA A 197 10.82 -6.29 -0.36
C ALA A 197 10.16 -7.62 -0.82
N SER A 198 9.67 -7.68 -2.07
CA SER A 198 8.92 -8.82 -2.59
C SER A 198 9.70 -9.65 -3.62
N ALA A 199 10.72 -9.07 -4.26
CA ALA A 199 11.52 -9.75 -5.27
C ALA A 199 12.51 -10.75 -4.66
N GLU A 200 12.79 -11.80 -5.39
CA GLU A 200 13.88 -12.72 -5.06
C GLU A 200 15.25 -12.02 -5.23
N PRO A 201 16.27 -12.35 -4.42
CA PRO A 201 17.56 -11.65 -4.45
C PRO A 201 18.20 -11.56 -5.84
N TYR A 202 18.07 -12.60 -6.67
CA TYR A 202 18.63 -12.59 -8.02
C TYR A 202 17.94 -11.58 -8.96
N MET A 203 16.67 -11.24 -8.70
CA MET A 203 15.94 -10.22 -9.50
C MET A 203 16.47 -8.80 -9.24
N LEU A 204 17.09 -8.59 -8.07
CA LEU A 204 17.67 -7.31 -7.64
C LEU A 204 19.15 -7.19 -8.01
N ALA A 205 19.75 -8.18 -8.69
CA ALA A 205 21.15 -8.17 -9.01
C ALA A 205 21.48 -7.09 -10.02
N ASP A 206 22.63 -6.44 -9.85
CA ASP A 206 23.16 -5.45 -10.78
C ASP A 206 23.32 -6.02 -12.19
N GLY A 207 23.02 -5.20 -13.19
CA GLY A 207 23.10 -5.57 -14.59
C GLY A 207 21.87 -6.30 -15.14
N ASN A 208 20.85 -6.58 -14.32
CA ASN A 208 19.57 -7.04 -14.81
C ASN A 208 18.85 -5.93 -15.57
N GLU A 209 18.12 -6.32 -16.62
CA GLU A 209 17.23 -5.42 -17.36
C GLU A 209 15.77 -5.74 -17.08
N LEU A 210 15.00 -4.73 -16.72
CA LEU A 210 13.55 -4.83 -16.55
C LEU A 210 12.83 -4.37 -17.81
N LEU A 211 12.00 -5.26 -18.34
CA LEU A 211 11.21 -5.01 -19.55
C LEU A 211 9.73 -5.10 -19.22
N TYR A 212 8.90 -4.32 -19.93
CA TYR A 212 7.45 -4.32 -19.77
C TYR A 212 6.74 -4.62 -21.08
N PHE A 213 5.71 -5.44 -21.01
CA PHE A 213 4.83 -5.75 -22.12
C PHE A 213 3.37 -5.67 -21.68
N GLY A 214 2.59 -4.79 -22.30
CA GLY A 214 1.18 -4.55 -22.08
C GLY A 214 0.40 -4.40 -23.39
N ASP A 215 -0.90 -4.16 -23.28
CA ASP A 215 -1.73 -3.81 -24.44
C ASP A 215 -1.24 -2.51 -25.09
N LEU A 216 -1.34 -2.43 -26.40
CA LEU A 216 -1.10 -1.18 -27.10
C LEU A 216 -2.38 -0.36 -27.13
N ASP A 217 -2.73 0.18 -25.99
CA ASP A 217 -3.82 1.12 -25.78
C ASP A 217 -3.43 2.23 -24.79
N TYR A 218 -4.31 3.20 -24.58
CA TYR A 218 -4.02 4.29 -23.64
C TYR A 218 -3.82 3.82 -22.21
N GLU A 219 -4.54 2.77 -21.77
CA GLU A 219 -4.43 2.24 -20.43
C GLU A 219 -3.11 1.50 -20.21
N GLY A 220 -2.74 0.58 -21.10
CA GLY A 220 -1.50 -0.18 -21.01
C GLY A 220 -0.25 0.71 -21.10
N ILE A 221 -0.27 1.74 -21.99
CA ILE A 221 0.81 2.73 -22.05
C ILE A 221 0.85 3.57 -20.77
N GLY A 222 -0.31 4.00 -20.25
CA GLY A 222 -0.37 4.77 -19.01
C GLY A 222 0.10 3.98 -17.80
N ILE A 223 -0.19 2.68 -17.72
CA ILE A 223 0.35 1.76 -16.70
C ILE A 223 1.87 1.72 -16.80
N TYR A 224 2.42 1.55 -18.00
CA TYR A 224 3.87 1.55 -18.22
C TYR A 224 4.51 2.87 -17.76
N GLU A 225 3.98 4.02 -18.16
CA GLU A 225 4.56 5.33 -17.80
C GLU A 225 4.53 5.55 -16.29
N THR A 226 3.43 5.20 -15.63
CA THR A 226 3.32 5.28 -14.16
C THR A 226 4.28 4.33 -13.45
N LEU A 227 4.43 3.11 -13.99
CA LEU A 227 5.35 2.11 -13.44
C LEU A 227 6.81 2.56 -13.60
N ALA A 228 7.19 3.04 -14.78
CA ALA A 228 8.53 3.50 -15.08
C ALA A 228 8.92 4.74 -14.25
N GLU A 229 8.00 5.68 -14.06
CA GLU A 229 8.19 6.85 -13.20
C GLU A 229 8.36 6.44 -11.72
N GLY A 230 7.49 5.57 -11.21
CA GLY A 230 7.55 5.11 -9.82
C GLY A 230 8.78 4.27 -9.50
N PHE A 231 9.40 3.66 -10.51
CA PHE A 231 10.61 2.84 -10.36
C PHE A 231 11.92 3.61 -10.65
N ALA A 232 11.85 4.84 -11.11
CA ALA A 232 13.00 5.61 -11.65
C ALA A 232 14.18 5.75 -10.65
N GLU A 233 13.92 5.80 -9.36
CA GLU A 233 14.97 5.86 -8.32
C GLU A 233 15.69 4.51 -8.12
N GLN A 234 15.06 3.40 -8.51
CA GLN A 234 15.58 2.04 -8.34
C GLN A 234 16.24 1.52 -9.62
N GLY A 235 15.85 2.05 -10.78
CA GLY A 235 16.36 1.62 -12.07
C GLY A 235 15.47 2.06 -13.24
N GLU A 236 15.72 1.50 -14.42
CA GLU A 236 14.95 1.77 -15.62
C GLU A 236 14.11 0.55 -16.01
N ILE A 237 12.82 0.78 -16.32
CA ILE A 237 11.96 -0.21 -16.96
C ILE A 237 11.74 0.22 -18.41
N LYS A 238 12.06 -0.65 -19.37
CA LYS A 238 11.91 -0.38 -20.81
C LYS A 238 10.75 -1.15 -21.40
N PRO A 239 10.07 -0.65 -22.46
CA PRO A 239 9.14 -1.47 -23.20
C PRO A 239 9.84 -2.67 -23.84
N PHE A 240 9.18 -3.83 -23.87
CA PHE A 240 9.69 -4.98 -24.62
C PHE A 240 9.45 -4.78 -26.12
N ILE A 241 10.34 -4.03 -26.75
CA ILE A 241 10.24 -3.55 -28.14
C ILE A 241 9.89 -4.66 -29.13
N PRO A 242 10.54 -5.86 -29.12
CA PRO A 242 10.23 -6.91 -30.08
C PRO A 242 8.76 -7.32 -30.09
N ALA A 243 8.11 -7.37 -28.91
CA ALA A 243 6.70 -7.75 -28.81
C ALA A 243 5.79 -6.68 -29.43
N TYR A 244 6.02 -5.42 -29.15
CA TYR A 244 5.21 -4.33 -29.75
C TYR A 244 5.39 -4.25 -31.26
N LEU A 245 6.60 -4.47 -31.78
CA LEU A 245 6.85 -4.52 -33.24
C LEU A 245 6.15 -5.73 -33.86
N ALA A 246 6.18 -6.89 -33.21
CA ALA A 246 5.45 -8.08 -33.68
C ALA A 246 3.92 -7.86 -33.66
N MET A 247 3.39 -7.17 -32.63
CA MET A 247 1.98 -6.78 -32.58
C MET A 247 1.60 -5.90 -33.77
N LEU A 248 2.38 -4.87 -34.07
CA LEU A 248 2.15 -3.99 -35.22
C LEU A 248 2.18 -4.74 -36.56
N ALA A 249 3.17 -5.60 -36.77
CA ALA A 249 3.28 -6.40 -37.97
C ALA A 249 2.08 -7.34 -38.15
N LYS A 250 1.65 -7.98 -37.06
CA LYS A 250 0.52 -8.92 -37.07
C LYS A 250 -0.82 -8.21 -37.23
N ALA A 251 -0.96 -7.01 -36.64
CA ALA A 251 -2.16 -6.17 -36.75
C ALA A 251 -2.52 -5.81 -38.18
N GLY A 252 -1.50 -5.64 -39.07
CA GLY A 252 -1.69 -5.40 -40.49
C GLY A 252 -2.46 -6.52 -41.23
N ASN A 253 -2.51 -7.71 -40.69
CA ASN A 253 -3.23 -8.86 -41.27
C ASN A 253 -4.73 -8.91 -40.90
N TYR A 254 -5.18 -8.08 -39.96
CA TYR A 254 -6.56 -8.03 -39.49
C TYR A 254 -7.35 -6.95 -40.20
N LYS A 255 -8.54 -7.28 -40.69
CA LYS A 255 -9.43 -6.31 -41.37
C LYS A 255 -9.90 -5.19 -40.42
N GLN A 256 -10.02 -5.50 -39.15
CA GLN A 256 -10.49 -4.56 -38.13
C GLN A 256 -9.83 -4.85 -36.78
N LEU A 257 -9.31 -3.82 -36.13
CA LEU A 257 -8.85 -3.88 -34.76
C LEU A 257 -10.00 -3.55 -33.79
N PRO A 258 -9.95 -4.01 -32.56
CA PRO A 258 -10.94 -3.67 -31.54
C PRO A 258 -10.88 -2.18 -31.20
N SER A 259 -12.05 -1.62 -30.80
CA SER A 259 -12.17 -0.23 -30.39
C SER A 259 -11.77 -0.04 -28.94
N THR A 260 -11.07 1.04 -28.65
CA THR A 260 -10.68 1.48 -27.31
C THR A 260 -11.92 1.75 -26.43
N LYS A 261 -11.86 1.40 -25.15
CA LYS A 261 -12.91 1.75 -24.17
C LYS A 261 -12.99 3.26 -24.00
N LYS A 262 -14.23 3.78 -23.89
CA LYS A 262 -14.48 5.23 -23.84
C LYS A 262 -13.88 5.94 -22.62
N ASP A 263 -13.68 5.21 -21.52
CA ASP A 263 -13.29 5.76 -20.22
C ASP A 263 -11.77 5.74 -19.96
N GLN A 264 -10.95 5.39 -20.98
CA GLN A 264 -9.49 5.38 -20.81
C GLN A 264 -8.94 6.80 -20.73
N ASN A 265 -7.99 7.01 -19.82
CA ASN A 265 -7.25 8.27 -19.73
C ASN A 265 -6.28 8.39 -20.93
N ARG A 266 -6.48 9.42 -21.75
CA ARG A 266 -5.68 9.66 -22.96
C ARG A 266 -4.46 10.53 -22.72
N ASN A 267 -4.23 11.01 -21.50
CA ASN A 267 -3.09 11.86 -21.17
C ASN A 267 -1.84 11.00 -20.99
N LEU A 268 -1.13 10.77 -22.08
CA LEU A 268 0.16 10.10 -22.09
C LEU A 268 1.29 11.13 -21.96
N GLN A 269 2.32 10.79 -21.21
CA GLN A 269 3.51 11.66 -21.04
C GLN A 269 4.49 11.55 -22.22
N GLY A 270 4.32 10.53 -23.10
CA GLY A 270 5.13 10.31 -24.28
C GLY A 270 6.43 9.56 -24.02
N GLY A 271 6.72 9.20 -22.79
CA GLY A 271 7.91 8.44 -22.41
C GLY A 271 8.00 7.06 -23.04
N PHE A 272 6.86 6.44 -23.32
CA PHE A 272 6.78 5.14 -23.98
C PHE A 272 7.31 5.14 -25.42
N PHE A 273 6.88 6.11 -26.26
CA PHE A 273 7.16 6.10 -27.68
C PHE A 273 8.63 6.31 -28.02
N ARG A 274 9.41 6.97 -27.17
CA ARG A 274 10.84 7.29 -27.41
C ARG A 274 11.71 6.07 -27.67
N TYR A 275 11.29 4.88 -27.26
CA TYR A 275 12.04 3.64 -27.43
C TYR A 275 11.87 3.01 -28.81
N PHE A 276 10.91 3.46 -29.60
CA PHE A 276 10.57 2.85 -30.89
C PHE A 276 11.09 3.62 -32.09
N PRO A 277 11.34 2.95 -33.21
CA PRO A 277 11.62 3.63 -34.49
C PRO A 277 10.48 4.55 -34.91
N VAL A 278 10.78 5.65 -35.60
CA VAL A 278 9.81 6.71 -35.98
C VAL A 278 8.59 6.15 -36.72
N ASN A 279 8.80 5.19 -37.63
CA ASN A 279 7.72 4.55 -38.37
C ASN A 279 6.76 3.77 -37.45
N ALA A 280 7.30 3.05 -36.44
CA ALA A 280 6.50 2.33 -35.48
C ALA A 280 5.73 3.30 -34.56
N GLN A 281 6.36 4.38 -34.11
CA GLN A 281 5.70 5.44 -33.36
C GLN A 281 4.49 5.99 -34.12
N SER A 282 4.69 6.34 -35.40
CA SER A 282 3.61 6.88 -36.25
C SER A 282 2.45 5.88 -36.42
N GLN A 283 2.75 4.59 -36.56
CA GLN A 283 1.73 3.54 -36.67
C GLN A 283 0.94 3.39 -35.36
N MET A 284 1.63 3.29 -34.21
CA MET A 284 0.99 3.20 -32.89
C MET A 284 0.07 4.40 -32.65
N GLN A 285 0.57 5.61 -32.88
CA GLN A 285 -0.21 6.83 -32.68
C GLN A 285 -1.42 6.89 -33.62
N SER A 286 -1.26 6.47 -34.89
CA SER A 286 -2.40 6.42 -35.84
C SER A 286 -3.49 5.45 -35.40
N ILE A 287 -3.14 4.31 -34.80
CA ILE A 287 -4.09 3.34 -34.29
C ILE A 287 -4.86 3.95 -33.09
N LEU A 288 -4.13 4.51 -32.14
CA LEU A 288 -4.72 5.12 -30.94
C LEU A 288 -5.62 6.31 -31.27
N GLN A 289 -5.23 7.18 -32.21
CA GLN A 289 -6.02 8.34 -32.67
C GLN A 289 -7.33 7.94 -33.35
N LYS A 290 -7.40 6.73 -33.91
CA LYS A 290 -8.63 6.17 -34.49
C LYS A 290 -9.51 5.46 -33.47
N ASP A 291 -9.23 5.60 -32.19
CA ASP A 291 -9.91 4.89 -31.12
C ASP A 291 -9.85 3.37 -31.24
N LEU A 292 -8.73 2.87 -31.79
CA LEU A 292 -8.42 1.45 -31.91
C LEU A 292 -7.26 1.09 -30.99
N TYR A 293 -7.13 -0.22 -30.68
CA TYR A 293 -6.02 -0.73 -29.90
C TYR A 293 -5.57 -2.12 -30.39
N ILE A 294 -4.39 -2.55 -29.94
CA ILE A 294 -3.90 -3.90 -30.21
C ILE A 294 -3.75 -4.60 -28.86
N PRO A 295 -4.55 -5.65 -28.59
CA PRO A 295 -4.42 -6.44 -27.38
C PRO A 295 -3.19 -7.35 -27.44
N GLN A 296 -2.60 -7.68 -26.27
CA GLN A 296 -1.46 -8.59 -26.18
C GLN A 296 -1.75 -9.98 -26.79
N GLU A 297 -3.00 -10.44 -26.71
CA GLU A 297 -3.47 -11.73 -27.24
C GLU A 297 -3.39 -11.85 -28.77
N ILE A 298 -3.08 -10.76 -29.46
CA ILE A 298 -2.74 -10.84 -30.90
C ILE A 298 -1.52 -11.73 -31.12
N LEU A 299 -0.61 -11.77 -30.14
CA LEU A 299 0.53 -12.69 -30.10
C LEU A 299 0.10 -13.97 -29.34
N THR A 300 0.39 -15.08 -29.95
CA THR A 300 0.09 -16.41 -29.39
C THR A 300 1.39 -17.16 -29.09
N ILE A 301 1.28 -18.33 -28.47
CA ILE A 301 2.46 -19.17 -28.18
C ILE A 301 3.28 -19.50 -29.43
N SER A 302 2.69 -19.46 -30.62
CA SER A 302 3.38 -19.75 -31.89
C SER A 302 4.22 -18.57 -32.40
N ASP A 303 4.09 -17.41 -31.79
CA ASP A 303 4.81 -16.19 -32.18
C ASP A 303 6.08 -15.98 -31.31
N PHE A 304 6.21 -16.71 -30.21
CA PHE A 304 7.30 -16.55 -29.22
C PHE A 304 8.56 -17.36 -29.50
#